data_61990a6e3a618dd063f661863a62341b
#
_entry.id   61990a6e3a618dd063f661863a62341b
#
_cell.length_a   1.000
_cell.length_b   1.000
_cell.length_c   1.000
_cell.angle_alpha   90.00
_cell.angle_beta   90.00
_cell.angle_gamma   90.00
#
_symmetry.space_group_name_H-M   'P 1'
#
loop_
_entity.id
_entity.type
_entity.pdbx_description
1 polymer ?
#
loop_
_entity_poly.entity_id
_entity_poly.type
_entity_poly.pdbx_seq_one_letter_code
_entity_poly.pdbx_strand_id
1 'polypeptide(L)'
;HSSLNWIGWGTPGTPRCEALIGCCVCRGRSLILTAHRAPRVNTSLQHSSCEMEQISMNETELWEAAWWSAVAEPGDPCARVVRRIFGDGGAREWLQSRWTGVPEQLAVHQRIDWRTQWNRWRERALLVDIDADLDRVARSGGGFLVPSDPRWPEQLACLGEDEPMGLWFRGALPETPRAGEYLSIVGARASTGAGNRCARNMAAFVASAGVTIVSGGAIGIDIEAHRGALSARGRTLCILAGGVSNPYPACHGADFRTVIDSGGALISEVPPTARPAKWRFLTRNRLIAAWSGATVVVEAGARSGALATARRAMEYGRELGAVPGAVDAPMAVGCLELARNGATIIRDGRDALELLRPVSVEGTEPLFGMPVEEDLGVAALEPTQRRVWEALPRSAPLSVDSICVAAGLAREEVTRALMDLSVAGLVVGSTRGWARASGGRP
;
A
#
# COMPACT_ATOMS: atom_id res chain seq x y z
N HIS A 1 -26.82 39.14 -51.51
CA HIS A 1 -26.24 39.29 -52.85
C HIS A 1 -24.96 38.40 -52.89
N SER A 2 -25.12 37.29 -53.53
CA SER A 2 -24.62 36.84 -54.85
C SER A 2 -23.13 36.58 -54.86
N SER A 3 -22.57 35.54 -55.33
CA SER A 3 -22.92 34.41 -56.22
C SER A 3 -21.64 33.62 -56.45
N LEU A 4 -21.70 32.34 -56.34
CA LEU A 4 -21.36 31.33 -57.37
C LEU A 4 -20.17 31.61 -58.32
N ASN A 5 -19.16 30.75 -58.37
CA ASN A 5 -19.04 29.84 -59.52
C ASN A 5 -17.93 28.78 -59.41
N TRP A 6 -18.30 27.65 -59.91
CA TRP A 6 -17.61 26.40 -60.23
C TRP A 6 -16.57 26.50 -61.38
N ILE A 7 -15.81 25.43 -61.53
CA ILE A 7 -15.14 24.75 -62.64
C ILE A 7 -13.63 24.64 -62.34
N GLY A 8 -13.00 23.48 -62.38
CA GLY A 8 -12.96 22.42 -63.29
C GLY A 8 -11.89 21.36 -62.93
N TRP A 9 -12.05 20.20 -63.49
CA TRP A 9 -11.31 18.94 -63.38
C TRP A 9 -9.83 18.98 -63.85
N GLY A 10 -8.96 18.16 -63.16
CA GLY A 10 -7.64 17.75 -63.67
C GLY A 10 -7.04 16.65 -62.80
N THR A 11 -6.90 15.43 -63.36
CA THR A 11 -6.32 14.21 -62.81
C THR A 11 -4.80 14.18 -62.88
N PRO A 12 -4.08 13.09 -62.48
CA PRO A 12 -3.47 12.94 -61.14
C PRO A 12 -1.92 12.90 -61.23
N GLY A 13 -1.26 13.31 -60.18
CA GLY A 13 0.17 13.21 -60.03
C GLY A 13 0.56 12.95 -58.57
N THR A 14 1.34 11.94 -58.37
CA THR A 14 1.99 11.41 -57.16
C THR A 14 2.25 12.36 -56.02
N PRO A 15 2.01 11.94 -54.75
CA PRO A 15 2.37 12.74 -53.57
C PRO A 15 3.84 12.58 -53.19
N ARG A 16 4.53 13.70 -53.16
CA ARG A 16 5.79 13.83 -52.41
C ARG A 16 5.49 14.02 -50.96
N CYS A 17 5.99 13.12 -50.14
CA CYS A 17 6.04 13.31 -48.69
C CYS A 17 7.05 14.43 -48.35
N GLU A 18 6.57 15.56 -47.90
CA GLU A 18 7.40 16.54 -47.17
C GLU A 18 7.17 16.29 -45.65
N ALA A 19 8.25 15.89 -45.01
CA ALA A 19 8.35 15.72 -43.58
C ALA A 19 8.35 17.09 -42.88
N LEU A 20 7.31 17.39 -42.09
CA LEU A 20 7.31 18.49 -41.14
C LEU A 20 8.03 18.06 -39.87
N ILE A 21 9.29 18.51 -39.75
CA ILE A 21 10.05 18.43 -38.51
C ILE A 21 9.61 19.56 -37.59
N GLY A 22 8.85 19.25 -36.54
CA GLY A 22 8.56 20.15 -35.44
C GLY A 22 9.77 20.25 -34.51
N CYS A 23 10.44 21.40 -34.55
CA CYS A 23 11.62 21.72 -33.74
C CYS A 23 11.20 22.12 -32.31
N CYS A 24 11.46 21.25 -31.34
CA CYS A 24 11.48 21.65 -29.92
C CYS A 24 12.84 22.29 -29.59
N VAL A 25 12.84 23.55 -29.30
CA VAL A 25 14.03 24.30 -28.85
C VAL A 25 14.24 24.03 -27.35
N CYS A 26 15.23 23.19 -27.04
CA CYS A 26 15.88 23.17 -25.72
C CYS A 26 17.25 23.81 -25.81
N ARG A 27 17.48 24.85 -25.04
CA ARG A 27 18.74 25.58 -24.94
C ARG A 27 19.81 24.72 -24.26
N GLY A 28 20.96 24.62 -24.95
CA GLY A 28 22.29 24.58 -24.35
C GLY A 28 22.95 23.25 -24.17
N ARG A 29 23.67 22.78 -25.18
CA ARG A 29 25.12 22.42 -25.26
C ARG A 29 25.41 21.63 -26.52
N SER A 30 26.33 22.18 -27.32
CA SER A 30 26.89 21.52 -28.51
C SER A 30 27.62 20.23 -28.15
N LEU A 31 27.28 19.15 -28.82
CA LEU A 31 28.11 17.94 -28.94
C LEU A 31 28.24 17.61 -30.42
N ILE A 32 29.48 17.61 -30.89
CA ILE A 32 29.88 17.25 -32.23
C ILE A 32 29.68 15.75 -32.42
N LEU A 33 28.80 15.37 -33.34
CA LEU A 33 28.64 13.98 -33.78
C LEU A 33 29.36 13.73 -35.08
N THR A 34 30.44 12.96 -34.99
CA THR A 34 31.13 12.36 -36.13
C THR A 34 30.31 11.22 -36.71
N ALA A 35 30.02 11.31 -38.00
CA ALA A 35 29.27 10.31 -38.75
C ALA A 35 30.11 9.04 -38.98
N HIS A 36 29.70 7.91 -38.39
CA HIS A 36 30.11 6.58 -38.83
C HIS A 36 28.97 5.88 -39.57
N ARG A 37 29.33 5.44 -40.79
CA ARG A 37 28.49 4.70 -41.72
C ARG A 37 28.04 3.36 -41.14
N ALA A 38 26.72 3.12 -41.00
CA ALA A 38 26.16 1.83 -40.60
C ALA A 38 25.78 0.98 -41.81
N PRO A 39 25.88 -0.36 -41.73
CA PRO A 39 25.49 -1.27 -42.82
C PRO A 39 23.97 -1.43 -42.91
N ARG A 40 23.49 -1.61 -44.14
CA ARG A 40 22.07 -1.87 -44.45
C ARG A 40 21.68 -3.25 -43.91
N VAL A 41 20.69 -3.30 -43.02
CA VAL A 41 19.91 -4.50 -42.72
C VAL A 41 18.44 -4.17 -43.00
N ASN A 42 17.90 -4.94 -43.92
CA ASN A 42 16.53 -4.83 -44.42
C ASN A 42 15.67 -5.80 -43.62
N THR A 43 15.04 -5.35 -42.54
CA THR A 43 13.98 -6.08 -41.77
C THR A 43 13.24 -5.11 -40.87
N SER A 44 12.15 -4.47 -41.33
CA SER A 44 11.32 -3.67 -40.41
C SER A 44 9.99 -3.20 -41.00
N LEU A 45 9.25 -4.01 -41.73
CA LEU A 45 7.86 -3.64 -42.08
C LEU A 45 6.82 -4.42 -41.30
N GLN A 46 7.21 -5.44 -40.55
CA GLN A 46 6.28 -6.22 -39.71
C GLN A 46 6.24 -5.78 -38.24
N HIS A 47 7.28 -5.06 -37.74
CA HIS A 47 7.28 -4.58 -36.34
C HIS A 47 6.45 -3.31 -36.14
N SER A 48 6.36 -2.43 -37.11
CA SER A 48 5.63 -1.16 -36.97
C SER A 48 4.11 -1.32 -36.96
N SER A 49 3.56 -2.34 -37.64
CA SER A 49 2.13 -2.60 -37.61
C SER A 49 1.65 -3.21 -36.29
N CYS A 50 2.44 -4.12 -35.71
CA CYS A 50 2.12 -4.74 -34.43
C CYS A 50 2.22 -3.73 -33.25
N GLU A 51 3.21 -2.84 -33.28
CA GLU A 51 3.34 -1.77 -32.27
C GLU A 51 2.22 -0.73 -32.40
N MET A 52 1.81 -0.35 -33.61
CA MET A 52 0.69 0.57 -33.84
C MET A 52 -0.65 -0.06 -33.45
N GLU A 53 -0.86 -1.35 -33.70
CA GLU A 53 -2.07 -2.08 -33.26
C GLU A 53 -2.10 -2.21 -31.74
N GLN A 54 -0.98 -2.44 -31.10
CA GLN A 54 -0.87 -2.57 -29.64
C GLN A 54 -1.09 -1.23 -28.92
N ILE A 55 -0.56 -0.13 -29.49
CA ILE A 55 -0.82 1.24 -29.01
C ILE A 55 -2.31 1.60 -29.17
N SER A 56 -2.92 1.29 -30.32
CA SER A 56 -4.34 1.56 -30.58
C SER A 56 -5.27 0.74 -29.68
N MET A 57 -4.93 -0.52 -29.38
CA MET A 57 -5.70 -1.36 -28.45
C MET A 57 -5.62 -0.81 -27.01
N ASN A 58 -4.46 -0.33 -26.60
CA ASN A 58 -4.26 0.20 -25.25
C ASN A 58 -5.02 1.53 -25.01
N GLU A 59 -5.12 2.38 -26.02
CA GLU A 59 -5.91 3.62 -25.97
C GLU A 59 -7.42 3.33 -25.88
N THR A 60 -7.91 2.34 -26.62
CA THR A 60 -9.33 1.94 -26.57
C THR A 60 -9.69 1.35 -25.20
N GLU A 61 -8.86 0.46 -24.65
CA GLU A 61 -9.05 -0.11 -23.32
C GLU A 61 -9.09 0.98 -22.24
N LEU A 62 -8.14 1.91 -22.27
CA LEU A 62 -8.07 3.03 -21.35
C LEU A 62 -9.34 3.89 -21.41
N TRP A 63 -9.78 4.24 -22.61
CA TRP A 63 -10.96 5.07 -22.79
C TRP A 63 -12.23 4.37 -22.30
N GLU A 64 -12.42 3.09 -22.64
CA GLU A 64 -13.58 2.31 -22.20
C GLU A 64 -13.60 2.14 -20.66
N ALA A 65 -12.47 1.83 -20.05
CA ALA A 65 -12.35 1.71 -18.59
C ALA A 65 -12.62 3.04 -17.90
N ALA A 66 -12.10 4.16 -18.44
CA ALA A 66 -12.38 5.50 -17.93
C ALA A 66 -13.87 5.84 -18.04
N TRP A 67 -14.51 5.51 -19.16
CA TRP A 67 -15.95 5.71 -19.35
C TRP A 67 -16.77 4.92 -18.33
N TRP A 68 -16.46 3.64 -18.15
CA TRP A 68 -17.15 2.80 -17.17
C TRP A 68 -16.93 3.29 -15.73
N SER A 69 -15.77 3.84 -15.38
CA SER A 69 -15.51 4.44 -14.07
C SER A 69 -16.44 5.63 -13.74
N ALA A 70 -16.97 6.29 -14.79
CA ALA A 70 -17.92 7.39 -14.65
C ALA A 70 -19.38 6.92 -14.61
N VAL A 71 -19.70 5.84 -15.32
CA VAL A 71 -21.07 5.31 -15.45
C VAL A 71 -21.45 4.41 -14.27
N ALA A 72 -20.55 3.51 -13.86
CA ALA A 72 -20.78 2.61 -12.73
C ALA A 72 -20.15 3.15 -11.44
N GLU A 73 -20.67 2.71 -10.29
CA GLU A 73 -20.00 2.99 -9.00
C GLU A 73 -18.84 2.00 -8.79
N PRO A 74 -17.79 2.43 -8.05
CA PRO A 74 -16.73 1.52 -7.62
C PRO A 74 -17.26 0.24 -6.96
N GLY A 75 -16.79 -0.92 -7.46
CA GLY A 75 -17.21 -2.22 -6.95
C GLY A 75 -18.64 -2.63 -7.33
N ASP A 76 -19.26 -2.03 -8.36
CA ASP A 76 -20.59 -2.43 -8.85
C ASP A 76 -20.56 -3.85 -9.46
N PRO A 77 -21.15 -4.86 -8.81
CA PRO A 77 -21.09 -6.24 -9.29
C PRO A 77 -21.90 -6.43 -10.58
N CYS A 78 -22.95 -5.62 -10.80
CA CYS A 78 -23.76 -5.71 -12.00
C CYS A 78 -23.03 -5.18 -13.22
N ALA A 79 -22.30 -4.07 -13.11
CA ALA A 79 -21.45 -3.54 -14.16
C ALA A 79 -20.37 -4.54 -14.57
N ARG A 80 -19.78 -5.22 -13.59
CA ARG A 80 -18.79 -6.28 -13.81
C ARG A 80 -19.35 -7.45 -14.62
N VAL A 81 -20.54 -7.93 -14.26
CA VAL A 81 -21.20 -9.02 -15.00
C VAL A 81 -21.44 -8.63 -16.46
N VAL A 82 -21.96 -7.42 -16.70
CA VAL A 82 -22.24 -6.94 -18.07
C VAL A 82 -20.95 -6.81 -18.88
N ARG A 83 -19.91 -6.22 -18.32
CA ARG A 83 -18.60 -6.07 -18.97
C ARG A 83 -17.93 -7.42 -19.26
N ARG A 84 -18.04 -8.38 -18.34
CA ARG A 84 -17.48 -9.73 -18.52
C ARG A 84 -18.17 -10.46 -19.68
N ILE A 85 -19.48 -10.28 -19.84
CA ILE A 85 -20.28 -11.00 -20.86
C ILE A 85 -20.12 -10.37 -22.24
N PHE A 86 -20.12 -9.05 -22.33
CA PHE A 86 -20.14 -8.33 -23.60
C PHE A 86 -18.82 -7.69 -24.00
N GLY A 87 -17.81 -7.70 -23.11
CA GLY A 87 -16.66 -6.81 -23.19
C GLY A 87 -17.05 -5.36 -22.91
N ASP A 88 -16.06 -4.48 -22.72
CA ASP A 88 -16.32 -3.09 -22.34
C ASP A 88 -17.08 -2.32 -23.44
N GLY A 89 -16.65 -2.44 -24.69
CA GLY A 89 -17.31 -1.82 -25.84
C GLY A 89 -18.71 -2.35 -26.08
N GLY A 90 -18.90 -3.68 -26.08
CA GLY A 90 -20.23 -4.30 -26.29
C GLY A 90 -21.20 -3.97 -25.15
N ALA A 91 -20.71 -3.90 -23.92
CA ALA A 91 -21.49 -3.48 -22.75
C ALA A 91 -21.92 -2.00 -22.88
N ARG A 92 -21.04 -1.12 -23.37
CA ARG A 92 -21.35 0.29 -23.67
C ARG A 92 -22.37 0.41 -24.77
N GLU A 93 -22.23 -0.32 -25.90
CA GLU A 93 -23.17 -0.35 -27.01
C GLU A 93 -24.54 -0.80 -26.52
N TRP A 94 -24.63 -1.87 -25.75
CA TRP A 94 -25.87 -2.32 -25.13
C TRP A 94 -26.51 -1.21 -24.27
N LEU A 95 -25.75 -0.52 -23.46
CA LEU A 95 -26.27 0.55 -22.63
C LEU A 95 -26.73 1.77 -23.44
N GLN A 96 -26.08 2.09 -24.55
CA GLN A 96 -26.43 3.18 -25.44
C GLN A 96 -27.61 2.84 -26.36
N SER A 97 -27.89 1.55 -26.57
CA SER A 97 -29.00 1.10 -27.40
C SER A 97 -30.37 1.44 -26.79
N ARG A 98 -31.45 1.18 -27.53
CA ARG A 98 -32.80 1.23 -26.98
C ARG A 98 -33.03 -0.04 -26.13
N TRP A 99 -33.67 0.14 -24.97
CA TRP A 99 -34.09 -1.02 -24.18
C TRP A 99 -35.13 -1.84 -24.91
N THR A 100 -34.81 -3.10 -25.21
CA THR A 100 -35.68 -4.08 -25.88
C THR A 100 -36.02 -5.28 -24.97
N GLY A 101 -35.44 -5.34 -23.78
CA GLY A 101 -35.56 -6.44 -22.83
C GLY A 101 -34.20 -6.81 -22.21
N VAL A 102 -34.20 -7.82 -21.35
CA VAL A 102 -32.98 -8.40 -20.80
C VAL A 102 -32.35 -9.32 -21.84
N PRO A 103 -31.09 -9.09 -22.25
CA PRO A 103 -30.38 -10.03 -23.11
C PRO A 103 -30.35 -11.44 -22.51
N GLU A 104 -30.41 -12.47 -23.37
CA GLU A 104 -30.40 -13.87 -22.91
C GLU A 104 -29.22 -14.22 -22.02
N GLN A 105 -28.04 -13.70 -22.34
CA GLN A 105 -26.83 -13.91 -21.57
C GLN A 105 -26.89 -13.33 -20.12
N LEU A 106 -27.69 -12.28 -19.90
CA LEU A 106 -27.94 -11.70 -18.59
C LEU A 106 -29.13 -12.32 -17.86
N ALA A 107 -30.02 -13.00 -18.57
CA ALA A 107 -31.25 -13.58 -18.01
C ALA A 107 -30.96 -14.68 -16.95
N VAL A 108 -29.76 -15.29 -17.00
CA VAL A 108 -29.31 -16.29 -16.00
C VAL A 108 -29.14 -15.68 -14.62
N HIS A 109 -28.94 -14.39 -14.51
CA HIS A 109 -28.80 -13.65 -13.25
C HIS A 109 -30.15 -13.11 -12.76
N GLN A 110 -31.12 -14.00 -12.52
CA GLN A 110 -32.52 -13.70 -12.23
C GLN A 110 -32.77 -12.81 -10.98
N ARG A 111 -31.77 -12.69 -10.07
CA ARG A 111 -31.89 -11.85 -8.86
C ARG A 111 -31.59 -10.38 -9.11
N ILE A 112 -31.16 -10.03 -10.31
CA ILE A 112 -30.78 -8.64 -10.68
C ILE A 112 -31.93 -8.01 -11.46
N ASP A 113 -32.39 -6.86 -11.01
CA ASP A 113 -33.28 -6.00 -11.78
C ASP A 113 -32.47 -5.22 -12.83
N TRP A 114 -32.22 -5.86 -13.98
CA TRP A 114 -31.46 -5.31 -15.08
C TRP A 114 -32.05 -4.03 -15.66
N ARG A 115 -33.37 -3.86 -15.59
CA ARG A 115 -34.01 -2.63 -16.08
C ARG A 115 -33.66 -1.44 -15.23
N THR A 116 -33.71 -1.59 -13.91
CA THR A 116 -33.31 -0.54 -12.95
C THR A 116 -31.82 -0.23 -13.09
N GLN A 117 -30.93 -1.25 -13.21
CA GLN A 117 -29.51 -1.02 -13.40
C GLN A 117 -29.22 -0.30 -14.71
N TRP A 118 -29.81 -0.74 -15.82
CA TRP A 118 -29.65 -0.14 -17.14
C TRP A 118 -30.09 1.34 -17.13
N ASN A 119 -31.24 1.68 -16.54
CA ASN A 119 -31.72 3.05 -16.43
C ASN A 119 -30.72 3.92 -15.65
N ARG A 120 -30.24 3.44 -14.52
CA ARG A 120 -29.28 4.16 -13.66
C ARG A 120 -27.96 4.47 -14.38
N TRP A 121 -27.42 3.49 -15.09
CA TRP A 121 -26.19 3.71 -15.86
C TRP A 121 -26.41 4.59 -17.07
N ARG A 122 -27.54 4.42 -17.77
CA ARG A 122 -27.87 5.23 -18.94
C ARG A 122 -28.02 6.71 -18.60
N GLU A 123 -28.67 7.05 -17.48
CA GLU A 123 -28.79 8.43 -17.03
C GLU A 123 -27.41 9.07 -16.81
N ARG A 124 -26.47 8.32 -16.25
CA ARG A 124 -25.08 8.77 -16.08
C ARG A 124 -24.35 8.85 -17.42
N ALA A 125 -24.47 7.84 -18.27
CA ALA A 125 -23.83 7.77 -19.57
C ALA A 125 -24.14 8.98 -20.47
N LEU A 126 -25.33 9.55 -20.33
CA LEU A 126 -25.74 10.76 -21.07
C LEU A 126 -25.03 12.04 -20.57
N LEU A 127 -24.45 12.02 -19.40
CA LEU A 127 -23.80 13.18 -18.76
C LEU A 127 -22.28 13.09 -18.76
N VAL A 128 -21.72 11.95 -19.19
CA VAL A 128 -20.28 11.69 -19.16
C VAL A 128 -19.61 12.27 -20.41
N ASP A 129 -18.59 13.07 -20.16
CA ASP A 129 -17.64 13.54 -21.17
C ASP A 129 -16.23 13.11 -20.74
N ILE A 130 -15.85 11.90 -21.17
CA ILE A 130 -14.59 11.28 -20.77
C ILE A 130 -13.39 11.99 -21.38
N ASP A 131 -13.50 12.50 -22.60
CA ASP A 131 -12.41 13.23 -23.24
C ASP A 131 -12.08 14.50 -22.45
N ALA A 132 -13.11 15.23 -22.02
CA ALA A 132 -12.93 16.40 -21.14
C ALA A 132 -12.34 16.04 -19.77
N ASP A 133 -12.67 14.88 -19.19
CA ASP A 133 -12.12 14.41 -17.92
C ASP A 133 -10.66 13.94 -18.06
N LEU A 134 -10.31 13.21 -19.12
CA LEU A 134 -8.93 12.81 -19.44
C LEU A 134 -8.05 14.04 -19.69
N ASP A 135 -8.52 14.99 -20.49
CA ASP A 135 -7.87 16.26 -20.72
C ASP A 135 -7.65 17.07 -19.45
N ARG A 136 -8.64 17.12 -18.57
CA ARG A 136 -8.58 17.83 -17.30
C ARG A 136 -7.51 17.28 -16.39
N VAL A 137 -7.47 15.95 -16.24
CA VAL A 137 -6.51 15.30 -15.36
C VAL A 137 -5.09 15.42 -15.93
N ALA A 138 -4.93 15.28 -17.25
CA ALA A 138 -3.65 15.44 -17.95
C ALA A 138 -3.07 16.86 -17.75
N ARG A 139 -3.91 17.90 -17.95
CA ARG A 139 -3.50 19.30 -17.69
C ARG A 139 -3.13 19.60 -16.24
N SER A 140 -3.60 18.78 -15.29
CA SER A 140 -3.26 18.91 -13.87
C SER A 140 -2.09 18.04 -13.40
N GLY A 141 -1.34 17.44 -14.33
CA GLY A 141 -0.20 16.58 -14.04
C GLY A 141 -0.61 15.20 -13.53
N GLY A 142 -1.63 14.61 -14.12
CA GLY A 142 -2.14 13.29 -13.79
C GLY A 142 -2.54 12.49 -15.03
N GLY A 143 -3.35 11.45 -14.83
CA GLY A 143 -3.84 10.58 -15.89
C GLY A 143 -4.80 9.52 -15.37
N PHE A 144 -5.00 8.50 -16.18
CA PHE A 144 -5.80 7.33 -15.84
C PHE A 144 -4.98 6.06 -16.09
N LEU A 145 -4.99 5.13 -15.14
CA LEU A 145 -4.32 3.83 -15.24
C LEU A 145 -5.34 2.73 -15.45
N VAL A 146 -4.97 1.74 -16.23
CA VAL A 146 -5.71 0.48 -16.41
C VAL A 146 -4.85 -0.70 -15.95
N PRO A 147 -5.42 -1.89 -15.67
CA PRO A 147 -4.67 -3.05 -15.23
C PRO A 147 -3.53 -3.50 -16.17
N SER A 148 -3.61 -3.17 -17.45
CA SER A 148 -2.55 -3.43 -18.45
C SER A 148 -1.40 -2.42 -18.43
N ASP A 149 -1.50 -1.30 -17.69
CA ASP A 149 -0.42 -0.31 -17.55
C ASP A 149 0.71 -0.88 -16.67
N PRO A 150 2.01 -0.77 -17.08
CA PRO A 150 3.14 -1.24 -16.26
C PRO A 150 3.25 -0.62 -14.87
N ARG A 151 2.63 0.54 -14.64
CA ARG A 151 2.56 1.22 -13.34
C ARG A 151 1.39 0.74 -12.48
N TRP A 152 0.58 -0.20 -12.99
CA TRP A 152 -0.52 -0.76 -12.22
C TRP A 152 0.00 -1.49 -10.98
N PRO A 153 -0.56 -1.25 -9.80
CA PRO A 153 -0.13 -1.92 -8.58
C PRO A 153 -0.57 -3.39 -8.58
N GLU A 154 0.34 -4.32 -8.89
CA GLU A 154 0.06 -5.76 -8.94
C GLU A 154 -0.61 -6.28 -7.65
N GLN A 155 -0.30 -5.66 -6.51
CA GLN A 155 -0.91 -6.02 -5.23
C GLN A 155 -2.42 -5.81 -5.19
N LEU A 156 -3.03 -5.04 -6.10
CA LEU A 156 -4.47 -4.89 -6.20
C LEU A 156 -5.18 -6.16 -6.72
N ALA A 157 -4.45 -7.09 -7.32
CA ALA A 157 -4.98 -8.39 -7.74
C ALA A 157 -5.60 -9.19 -6.58
N CYS A 158 -5.20 -8.92 -5.31
CA CYS A 158 -5.83 -9.52 -4.13
C CYS A 158 -7.31 -9.14 -3.97
N LEU A 159 -7.76 -8.09 -4.63
CA LEU A 159 -9.18 -7.68 -4.67
C LEU A 159 -10.04 -8.64 -5.51
N GLY A 160 -9.43 -9.44 -6.38
CA GLY A 160 -10.14 -10.37 -7.25
C GLY A 160 -11.23 -9.67 -8.08
N GLU A 161 -12.46 -10.10 -7.90
CA GLU A 161 -13.58 -9.48 -8.61
C GLU A 161 -13.84 -8.01 -8.22
N ASP A 162 -13.36 -7.54 -7.08
CA ASP A 162 -13.46 -6.15 -6.63
C ASP A 162 -12.29 -5.26 -7.10
N GLU A 163 -11.41 -5.78 -7.98
CA GLU A 163 -10.35 -4.99 -8.58
C GLU A 163 -10.93 -3.82 -9.38
N PRO A 164 -10.35 -2.59 -9.26
CA PRO A 164 -10.86 -1.44 -9.99
C PRO A 164 -10.67 -1.60 -11.50
N MET A 165 -11.59 -1.05 -12.26
CA MET A 165 -11.51 -1.00 -13.74
C MET A 165 -10.35 -0.13 -14.21
N GLY A 166 -10.00 0.85 -13.41
CA GLY A 166 -8.91 1.79 -13.61
C GLY A 166 -8.85 2.80 -12.47
N LEU A 167 -7.80 3.59 -12.47
CA LEU A 167 -7.50 4.54 -11.41
C LEU A 167 -7.13 5.90 -11.99
N TRP A 168 -7.89 6.92 -11.64
CA TRP A 168 -7.52 8.31 -11.85
C TRP A 168 -6.44 8.71 -10.87
N PHE A 169 -5.41 9.40 -11.36
CA PHE A 169 -4.36 9.90 -10.48
C PHE A 169 -3.95 11.33 -10.81
N ARG A 170 -3.37 12.01 -9.85
CA ARG A 170 -2.71 13.31 -9.99
C ARG A 170 -1.44 13.34 -9.16
N GLY A 171 -0.31 13.65 -9.78
CA GLY A 171 1.02 13.60 -9.18
C GLY A 171 1.86 12.48 -9.76
N ALA A 172 2.90 12.04 -9.04
CA ALA A 172 3.85 11.04 -9.50
C ALA A 172 3.53 9.65 -8.94
N LEU A 173 3.48 8.66 -9.83
CA LEU A 173 3.36 7.25 -9.47
C LEU A 173 4.70 6.54 -9.64
N PRO A 174 5.03 5.55 -8.81
CA PRO A 174 6.21 4.71 -9.03
C PRO A 174 6.03 3.85 -10.28
N GLU A 175 7.15 3.53 -10.94
CA GLU A 175 7.14 2.74 -12.17
C GLU A 175 6.72 1.28 -11.93
N THR A 176 7.11 0.69 -10.80
CA THR A 176 6.79 -0.70 -10.44
C THR A 176 6.46 -0.78 -8.96
N PRO A 177 5.20 -0.54 -8.57
CA PRO A 177 4.81 -0.56 -7.17
C PRO A 177 4.77 -1.99 -6.60
N ARG A 178 5.42 -2.21 -5.44
CA ARG A 178 5.41 -3.50 -4.72
C ARG A 178 4.81 -3.33 -3.33
N ALA A 179 3.99 -4.28 -2.88
CA ALA A 179 3.29 -4.19 -1.59
C ALA A 179 4.21 -3.90 -0.39
N GLY A 180 5.39 -4.52 -0.34
CA GLY A 180 6.39 -4.32 0.73
C GLY A 180 7.06 -2.93 0.75
N GLU A 181 6.72 -2.04 -0.19
CA GLU A 181 7.21 -0.66 -0.26
C GLU A 181 6.18 0.36 0.27
N TYR A 182 5.00 -0.13 0.71
CA TYR A 182 3.89 0.69 1.15
C TYR A 182 3.36 0.25 2.50
N LEU A 183 3.17 1.24 3.40
CA LEU A 183 2.51 1.05 4.68
C LEU A 183 1.25 1.92 4.74
N SER A 184 0.10 1.29 5.00
CA SER A 184 -1.14 2.01 5.28
C SER A 184 -1.22 2.41 6.74
N ILE A 185 -1.43 3.71 7.01
CA ILE A 185 -1.69 4.24 8.35
C ILE A 185 -3.08 4.86 8.34
N VAL A 186 -3.97 4.32 9.17
CA VAL A 186 -5.39 4.72 9.23
C VAL A 186 -5.86 4.90 10.66
N GLY A 187 -6.98 5.61 10.85
CA GLY A 187 -7.53 5.74 12.17
C GLY A 187 -8.76 6.64 12.28
N ALA A 188 -9.06 7.03 13.51
CA ALA A 188 -10.21 7.84 13.84
C ALA A 188 -10.15 9.23 13.22
N ARG A 189 -11.31 9.73 12.75
CA ARG A 189 -11.47 11.12 12.32
C ARG A 189 -11.49 12.10 13.50
N ALA A 190 -12.04 11.66 14.64
CA ALA A 190 -12.02 12.38 15.91
C ALA A 190 -10.84 11.92 16.76
N SER A 191 -9.64 11.97 16.19
CA SER A 191 -8.40 11.55 16.84
C SER A 191 -7.98 12.48 17.97
N THR A 192 -7.26 11.90 18.94
CA THR A 192 -6.66 12.69 20.03
C THR A 192 -5.35 13.37 19.59
N GLY A 193 -4.90 14.36 20.37
CA GLY A 193 -3.59 14.95 20.14
C GLY A 193 -2.44 13.93 20.30
N ALA A 194 -2.60 12.89 21.11
CA ALA A 194 -1.64 11.80 21.24
C ALA A 194 -1.63 10.90 20.00
N GLY A 195 -2.82 10.50 19.51
CA GLY A 195 -2.96 9.72 18.28
C GLY A 195 -2.39 10.47 17.06
N ASN A 196 -2.65 11.76 16.95
CA ASN A 196 -2.10 12.60 15.89
C ASN A 196 -0.57 12.62 15.90
N ARG A 197 0.05 12.79 17.06
CA ARG A 197 1.51 12.75 17.20
C ARG A 197 2.06 11.35 16.89
N CYS A 198 1.39 10.30 17.37
CA CYS A 198 1.78 8.92 17.09
C CYS A 198 1.78 8.63 15.58
N ALA A 199 0.69 8.94 14.88
CA ALA A 199 0.58 8.76 13.43
C ALA A 199 1.65 9.54 12.66
N ARG A 200 1.87 10.81 13.04
CA ARG A 200 2.87 11.67 12.41
C ARG A 200 4.29 11.14 12.61
N ASN A 201 4.67 10.79 13.84
CA ASN A 201 6.02 10.30 14.15
C ASN A 201 6.27 8.94 13.49
N MET A 202 5.30 8.04 13.55
CA MET A 202 5.37 6.72 12.91
C MET A 202 5.56 6.86 11.40
N ALA A 203 4.73 7.68 10.75
CA ALA A 203 4.82 7.92 9.32
C ALA A 203 6.15 8.57 8.93
N ALA A 204 6.66 9.51 9.72
CA ALA A 204 7.95 10.15 9.48
C ALA A 204 9.10 9.14 9.56
N PHE A 205 9.12 8.27 10.59
CA PHE A 205 10.13 7.24 10.74
C PHE A 205 10.11 6.25 9.58
N VAL A 206 8.94 5.71 9.25
CA VAL A 206 8.77 4.71 8.18
C VAL A 206 9.12 5.31 6.81
N ALA A 207 8.70 6.55 6.56
CA ALA A 207 9.02 7.27 5.32
C ALA A 207 10.52 7.57 5.18
N SER A 208 11.24 7.87 6.29
CA SER A 208 12.70 8.04 6.28
C SER A 208 13.46 6.76 5.92
N ALA A 209 12.85 5.59 6.13
CA ALA A 209 13.37 4.29 5.69
C ALA A 209 13.00 3.94 4.23
N GLY A 210 12.50 4.91 3.45
CA GLY A 210 12.18 4.75 2.03
C GLY A 210 10.84 4.08 1.74
N VAL A 211 9.98 3.87 2.75
CA VAL A 211 8.63 3.31 2.58
C VAL A 211 7.64 4.42 2.27
N THR A 212 6.78 4.19 1.30
CA THR A 212 5.71 5.13 0.94
C THR A 212 4.50 4.94 1.87
N ILE A 213 4.03 6.03 2.46
CA ILE A 213 2.84 6.00 3.32
C ILE A 213 1.58 6.09 2.47
N VAL A 214 0.61 5.22 2.74
CA VAL A 214 -0.70 5.21 2.10
C VAL A 214 -1.77 5.55 3.14
N SER A 215 -2.68 6.47 2.80
CA SER A 215 -3.82 6.77 3.64
C SER A 215 -4.96 7.42 2.85
N GLY A 216 -6.04 7.77 3.52
CA GLY A 216 -7.26 8.26 2.86
C GLY A 216 -7.43 9.78 2.86
N GLY A 217 -6.51 10.54 3.41
CA GLY A 217 -6.60 12.00 3.49
C GLY A 217 -7.73 12.54 4.36
N ALA A 218 -8.39 11.72 5.16
CA ALA A 218 -9.46 12.15 6.06
C ALA A 218 -8.91 13.03 7.20
N ILE A 219 -9.82 13.76 7.85
CA ILE A 219 -9.49 14.47 9.10
C ILE A 219 -9.02 13.46 10.14
N GLY A 220 -8.06 13.83 10.99
CA GLY A 220 -7.54 13.00 12.07
C GLY A 220 -6.29 12.21 11.65
N ILE A 221 -6.26 10.93 11.92
CA ILE A 221 -5.06 10.08 11.74
C ILE A 221 -4.55 10.09 10.32
N ASP A 222 -5.44 10.00 9.33
CA ASP A 222 -5.04 9.89 7.92
C ASP A 222 -4.18 11.08 7.48
N ILE A 223 -4.64 12.32 7.74
CA ILE A 223 -3.90 13.52 7.33
C ILE A 223 -2.59 13.66 8.11
N GLU A 224 -2.57 13.24 9.38
CA GLU A 224 -1.35 13.29 10.18
C GLU A 224 -0.29 12.30 9.70
N ALA A 225 -0.71 11.13 9.18
CA ALA A 225 0.18 10.20 8.51
C ALA A 225 0.82 10.82 7.26
N HIS A 226 0.04 11.50 6.41
CA HIS A 226 0.58 12.23 5.25
C HIS A 226 1.56 13.31 5.67
N ARG A 227 1.21 14.14 6.66
CA ARG A 227 2.08 15.20 7.19
C ARG A 227 3.38 14.65 7.77
N GLY A 228 3.32 13.50 8.44
CA GLY A 228 4.49 12.79 8.95
C GLY A 228 5.44 12.39 7.82
N ALA A 229 4.95 11.72 6.79
CA ALA A 229 5.75 11.34 5.63
C ALA A 229 6.40 12.56 4.95
N LEU A 230 5.62 13.62 4.72
CA LEU A 230 6.10 14.87 4.11
C LEU A 230 7.18 15.55 4.95
N SER A 231 7.05 15.54 6.29
CA SER A 231 8.06 16.12 7.18
C SER A 231 9.42 15.43 7.11
N ALA A 232 9.43 14.14 6.79
CA ALA A 232 10.63 13.33 6.55
C ALA A 232 11.10 13.37 5.07
N ARG A 233 10.50 14.22 4.22
CA ARG A 233 10.73 14.27 2.76
C ARG A 233 10.49 12.91 2.06
N GLY A 234 9.65 12.07 2.66
CA GLY A 234 9.24 10.80 2.10
C GLY A 234 8.02 10.94 1.19
N ARG A 235 7.75 9.90 0.42
CA ARG A 235 6.58 9.84 -0.48
C ARG A 235 5.34 9.40 0.27
N THR A 236 4.19 9.89 -0.20
CA THR A 236 2.90 9.43 0.31
C THR A 236 1.85 9.42 -0.78
N LEU A 237 0.96 8.42 -0.74
CA LEU A 237 -0.17 8.27 -1.66
C LEU A 237 -1.47 8.48 -0.91
N CYS A 238 -2.29 9.40 -1.41
CA CYS A 238 -3.60 9.68 -0.85
C CYS A 238 -4.69 9.06 -1.72
N ILE A 239 -5.34 8.00 -1.24
CA ILE A 239 -6.45 7.36 -1.94
C ILE A 239 -7.74 8.07 -1.55
N LEU A 240 -8.44 8.66 -2.52
CA LEU A 240 -9.60 9.52 -2.30
C LEU A 240 -10.93 8.78 -2.51
N ALA A 241 -11.98 9.23 -1.83
CA ALA A 241 -13.36 8.77 -2.05
C ALA A 241 -14.15 9.67 -3.02
N GLY A 242 -13.53 10.74 -3.49
CA GLY A 242 -14.00 11.66 -4.53
C GLY A 242 -12.92 11.87 -5.56
N GLY A 243 -13.19 12.65 -6.60
CA GLY A 243 -12.29 12.87 -7.72
C GLY A 243 -11.02 13.66 -7.34
N VAL A 244 -9.95 13.41 -8.09
CA VAL A 244 -8.61 13.97 -7.85
C VAL A 244 -8.50 15.46 -8.15
N SER A 245 -9.42 16.04 -8.95
CA SER A 245 -9.42 17.48 -9.26
C SER A 245 -9.94 18.32 -8.10
N ASN A 246 -10.86 17.78 -7.29
CA ASN A 246 -11.47 18.45 -6.15
C ASN A 246 -11.35 17.60 -4.89
N PRO A 247 -10.13 17.39 -4.37
CA PRO A 247 -9.90 16.47 -3.27
C PRO A 247 -10.63 16.91 -2.00
N TYR A 248 -11.18 15.93 -1.27
CA TYR A 248 -11.93 16.16 -0.03
C TYR A 248 -11.22 15.51 1.17
N PRO A 249 -11.19 16.18 2.34
CA PRO A 249 -11.86 17.44 2.67
C PRO A 249 -11.10 18.68 2.17
N ALA A 250 -11.83 19.73 1.79
CA ALA A 250 -11.26 20.95 1.22
C ALA A 250 -10.28 21.66 2.18
N CYS A 251 -10.44 21.51 3.51
CA CYS A 251 -9.53 22.06 4.50
C CYS A 251 -8.10 21.50 4.41
N HIS A 252 -7.90 20.34 3.78
CA HIS A 252 -6.59 19.74 3.53
C HIS A 252 -6.02 20.06 2.14
N GLY A 253 -6.60 21.03 1.44
CA GLY A 253 -6.17 21.40 0.08
C GLY A 253 -4.69 21.77 -0.03
N ALA A 254 -4.10 22.38 1.00
CA ALA A 254 -2.66 22.65 1.06
C ALA A 254 -1.84 21.37 1.21
N ASP A 255 -2.26 20.47 2.09
CA ASP A 255 -1.59 19.19 2.31
C ASP A 255 -1.61 18.34 1.01
N PHE A 256 -2.75 18.28 0.31
CA PHE A 256 -2.86 17.56 -0.96
C PHE A 256 -1.95 18.12 -2.05
N ARG A 257 -1.78 19.44 -2.13
CA ARG A 257 -0.80 20.06 -3.04
C ARG A 257 0.63 19.64 -2.67
N THR A 258 0.97 19.72 -1.37
CA THR A 258 2.29 19.31 -0.89
C THR A 258 2.56 17.83 -1.18
N VAL A 259 1.57 16.94 -1.08
CA VAL A 259 1.70 15.51 -1.49
C VAL A 259 2.16 15.41 -2.94
N ILE A 260 1.51 16.13 -3.86
CA ILE A 260 1.84 16.12 -5.29
C ILE A 260 3.24 16.70 -5.51
N ASP A 261 3.52 17.88 -4.94
CA ASP A 261 4.77 18.62 -5.13
C ASP A 261 5.99 17.86 -4.58
N SER A 262 5.78 16.97 -3.61
CA SER A 262 6.80 16.11 -2.99
C SER A 262 6.99 14.75 -3.70
N GLY A 263 6.43 14.57 -4.89
CA GLY A 263 6.58 13.34 -5.67
C GLY A 263 5.65 12.20 -5.22
N GLY A 264 4.59 12.51 -4.47
CA GLY A 264 3.48 11.62 -4.17
C GLY A 264 2.32 11.79 -5.14
N ALA A 265 1.19 11.13 -4.87
CA ALA A 265 0.00 11.21 -5.72
C ALA A 265 -1.31 11.18 -4.94
N LEU A 266 -2.34 11.78 -5.55
CA LEU A 266 -3.74 11.58 -5.23
C LEU A 266 -4.29 10.54 -6.20
N ILE A 267 -5.03 9.56 -5.69
CA ILE A 267 -5.55 8.43 -6.46
C ILE A 267 -7.04 8.27 -6.19
N SER A 268 -7.81 7.98 -7.20
CA SER A 268 -9.25 7.77 -7.07
C SER A 268 -9.77 6.79 -8.12
N GLU A 269 -10.82 6.06 -7.78
CA GLU A 269 -11.54 5.16 -8.67
C GLU A 269 -12.70 5.85 -9.40
N VAL A 270 -13.04 7.07 -9.00
CA VAL A 270 -14.13 7.85 -9.60
C VAL A 270 -13.59 9.03 -10.42
N PRO A 271 -14.34 9.54 -11.40
CA PRO A 271 -13.92 10.62 -12.28
C PRO A 271 -13.33 11.83 -11.57
N PRO A 272 -12.46 12.61 -12.23
CA PRO A 272 -11.67 13.68 -11.59
C PRO A 272 -12.49 14.71 -10.84
N THR A 273 -13.72 14.98 -11.30
CA THR A 273 -14.62 15.99 -10.71
C THR A 273 -15.68 15.40 -9.78
N ALA A 274 -15.70 14.07 -9.60
CA ALA A 274 -16.73 13.38 -8.81
C ALA A 274 -16.76 13.85 -7.36
N ARG A 275 -17.95 14.12 -6.83
CA ARG A 275 -18.12 14.50 -5.44
C ARG A 275 -17.98 13.30 -4.51
N PRO A 276 -17.44 13.48 -3.29
CA PRO A 276 -17.39 12.40 -2.31
C PRO A 276 -18.82 12.02 -1.85
N ALA A 277 -19.03 10.73 -1.58
CA ALA A 277 -20.29 10.22 -1.05
C ALA A 277 -20.01 9.22 0.08
N LYS A 278 -20.94 9.09 1.04
CA LYS A 278 -20.72 8.28 2.25
C LYS A 278 -20.32 6.84 1.93
N TRP A 279 -20.97 6.20 0.96
CA TRP A 279 -20.67 4.83 0.56
C TRP A 279 -19.28 4.72 -0.11
N ARG A 280 -18.85 5.72 -0.87
CA ARG A 280 -17.54 5.73 -1.54
C ARG A 280 -16.37 5.72 -0.57
N PHE A 281 -16.54 6.28 0.65
CA PHE A 281 -15.51 6.17 1.69
C PHE A 281 -15.29 4.72 2.13
N LEU A 282 -16.38 3.95 2.28
CA LEU A 282 -16.27 2.54 2.66
C LEU A 282 -15.73 1.68 1.53
N THR A 283 -16.19 1.90 0.30
CA THR A 283 -15.71 1.18 -0.88
C THR A 283 -14.23 1.46 -1.14
N ARG A 284 -13.80 2.73 -1.04
CA ARG A 284 -12.41 3.16 -1.21
C ARG A 284 -11.45 2.48 -0.22
N ASN A 285 -11.89 2.21 1.01
CA ASN A 285 -11.03 1.63 2.05
C ASN A 285 -10.40 0.30 1.64
N ARG A 286 -11.03 -0.45 0.71
CA ARG A 286 -10.45 -1.67 0.17
C ARG A 286 -9.15 -1.41 -0.59
N LEU A 287 -9.08 -0.28 -1.29
CA LEU A 287 -7.87 0.11 -2.01
C LEU A 287 -6.72 0.47 -1.06
N ILE A 288 -7.01 1.17 0.05
CA ILE A 288 -6.00 1.47 1.08
C ILE A 288 -5.42 0.17 1.62
N ALA A 289 -6.28 -0.77 2.00
CA ALA A 289 -5.86 -2.06 2.55
C ALA A 289 -5.08 -2.92 1.54
N ALA A 290 -5.55 -2.97 0.28
CA ALA A 290 -4.94 -3.80 -0.77
C ALA A 290 -3.60 -3.24 -1.25
N TRP A 291 -3.43 -1.90 -1.26
CA TRP A 291 -2.23 -1.23 -1.79
C TRP A 291 -0.96 -1.55 -1.02
N SER A 292 -1.07 -1.76 0.27
CA SER A 292 0.07 -1.88 1.19
C SER A 292 0.31 -3.31 1.64
N GLY A 293 1.56 -3.63 1.96
CA GLY A 293 1.91 -4.92 2.58
C GLY A 293 1.42 -5.04 4.01
N ALA A 294 1.32 -3.90 4.72
CA ALA A 294 0.80 -3.84 6.08
C ALA A 294 -0.11 -2.62 6.29
N THR A 295 -1.05 -2.76 7.22
CA THR A 295 -1.94 -1.68 7.66
C THR A 295 -1.82 -1.48 9.17
N VAL A 296 -1.58 -0.25 9.62
CA VAL A 296 -1.55 0.12 11.04
C VAL A 296 -2.74 1.00 11.39
N VAL A 297 -3.49 0.59 12.41
CA VAL A 297 -4.58 1.38 12.99
C VAL A 297 -4.08 2.10 14.24
N VAL A 298 -4.05 3.44 14.22
CA VAL A 298 -3.50 4.24 15.32
C VAL A 298 -4.52 4.50 16.41
N GLU A 299 -5.73 4.90 16.04
CA GLU A 299 -6.85 5.07 16.95
C GLU A 299 -8.15 4.62 16.27
N ALA A 300 -8.99 3.92 16.98
CA ALA A 300 -10.32 3.52 16.51
C ALA A 300 -11.31 3.38 17.66
N GLY A 301 -12.38 4.14 17.63
CA GLY A 301 -13.54 3.86 18.46
C GLY A 301 -14.29 2.61 17.97
N ALA A 302 -15.20 2.07 18.77
CA ALA A 302 -15.92 0.81 18.49
C ALA A 302 -16.65 0.75 17.13
N ARG A 303 -17.01 1.90 16.55
CA ARG A 303 -17.71 2.02 15.25
C ARG A 303 -16.90 2.82 14.24
N SER A 304 -15.58 2.81 14.35
CA SER A 304 -14.70 3.56 13.45
C SER A 304 -14.68 2.95 12.05
N GLY A 305 -14.66 3.82 11.02
CA GLY A 305 -14.42 3.39 9.63
C GLY A 305 -13.05 2.74 9.41
N ALA A 306 -12.06 3.04 10.25
CA ALA A 306 -10.73 2.41 10.21
C ALA A 306 -10.80 0.89 10.47
N LEU A 307 -11.77 0.43 11.28
CA LEU A 307 -11.99 -1.01 11.50
C LEU A 307 -12.47 -1.74 10.23
N ALA A 308 -13.15 -1.03 9.32
CA ALA A 308 -13.49 -1.60 8.02
C ALA A 308 -12.24 -1.78 7.15
N THR A 309 -11.30 -0.84 7.18
CA THR A 309 -9.99 -0.98 6.50
C THR A 309 -9.19 -2.13 7.10
N ALA A 310 -9.14 -2.24 8.43
CA ALA A 310 -8.47 -3.33 9.13
C ALA A 310 -9.00 -4.72 8.74
N ARG A 311 -10.33 -4.89 8.70
CA ARG A 311 -10.96 -6.15 8.24
C ARG A 311 -10.58 -6.49 6.81
N ARG A 312 -10.60 -5.50 5.91
CA ARG A 312 -10.17 -5.69 4.52
C ARG A 312 -8.70 -6.10 4.42
N ALA A 313 -7.82 -5.51 5.23
CA ALA A 313 -6.42 -5.91 5.28
C ALA A 313 -6.26 -7.40 5.63
N MET A 314 -6.97 -7.87 6.66
CA MET A 314 -6.99 -9.31 7.02
C MET A 314 -7.57 -10.19 5.91
N GLU A 315 -8.70 -9.78 5.30
CA GLU A 315 -9.33 -10.51 4.19
C GLU A 315 -8.39 -10.67 2.99
N TYR A 316 -7.50 -9.72 2.76
CA TYR A 316 -6.52 -9.74 1.66
C TYR A 316 -5.17 -10.33 2.05
N GLY A 317 -5.05 -10.94 3.24
CA GLY A 317 -3.81 -11.52 3.73
C GLY A 317 -2.69 -10.50 3.94
N ARG A 318 -3.06 -9.25 4.30
CA ARG A 318 -2.10 -8.20 4.64
C ARG A 318 -1.83 -8.18 6.13
N GLU A 319 -0.61 -7.84 6.50
CA GLU A 319 -0.24 -7.68 7.89
C GLU A 319 -1.04 -6.56 8.56
N LEU A 320 -1.45 -6.78 9.80
CA LEU A 320 -2.26 -5.83 10.56
C LEU A 320 -1.61 -5.48 11.90
N GLY A 321 -1.38 -4.19 12.10
CA GLY A 321 -0.89 -3.62 13.34
C GLY A 321 -1.94 -2.73 14.01
N ALA A 322 -1.92 -2.68 15.34
CA ALA A 322 -2.76 -1.80 16.13
C ALA A 322 -1.95 -1.10 17.23
N VAL A 323 -2.09 0.22 17.33
CA VAL A 323 -1.45 0.99 18.39
C VAL A 323 -2.24 0.81 19.67
N PRO A 324 -1.61 0.37 20.79
CA PRO A 324 -2.29 0.19 22.06
C PRO A 324 -2.66 1.56 22.69
N GLY A 325 -3.72 1.55 23.49
CA GLY A 325 -4.13 2.71 24.28
C GLY A 325 -4.69 2.29 25.63
N ALA A 326 -5.05 3.26 26.45
CA ALA A 326 -5.65 2.97 27.75
C ALA A 326 -6.99 2.24 27.59
N VAL A 327 -7.26 1.27 28.47
CA VAL A 327 -8.44 0.39 28.37
C VAL A 327 -9.75 1.18 28.46
N ASP A 328 -9.75 2.28 29.18
CA ASP A 328 -10.88 3.18 29.39
C ASP A 328 -10.97 4.30 28.31
N ALA A 329 -9.98 4.39 27.41
CA ALA A 329 -9.99 5.41 26.35
C ALA A 329 -10.94 5.03 25.21
N PRO A 330 -11.98 5.83 24.90
CA PRO A 330 -12.94 5.50 23.84
C PRO A 330 -12.30 5.32 22.45
N MET A 331 -11.19 5.99 22.16
CA MET A 331 -10.47 5.88 20.88
C MET A 331 -9.51 4.69 20.82
N ALA A 332 -9.28 3.98 21.92
CA ALA A 332 -8.44 2.78 21.97
C ALA A 332 -9.26 1.48 21.78
N VAL A 333 -10.56 1.51 22.02
CA VAL A 333 -11.43 0.31 22.04
C VAL A 333 -11.27 -0.55 20.78
N GLY A 334 -11.27 0.07 19.62
CA GLY A 334 -11.12 -0.65 18.36
C GLY A 334 -9.73 -1.26 18.18
N CYS A 335 -8.66 -0.54 18.56
CA CYS A 335 -7.28 -1.05 18.49
C CYS A 335 -7.06 -2.22 19.47
N LEU A 336 -7.60 -2.12 20.68
CA LEU A 336 -7.56 -3.22 21.68
C LEU A 336 -8.32 -4.46 21.18
N GLU A 337 -9.45 -4.28 20.52
CA GLU A 337 -10.19 -5.40 19.91
C GLU A 337 -9.42 -6.02 18.74
N LEU A 338 -8.75 -5.22 17.90
CA LEU A 338 -7.88 -5.72 16.84
C LEU A 338 -6.71 -6.52 17.41
N ALA A 339 -6.03 -5.99 18.45
CA ALA A 339 -4.93 -6.68 19.13
C ALA A 339 -5.37 -8.01 19.74
N ARG A 340 -6.56 -8.04 20.38
CA ARG A 340 -7.17 -9.26 20.92
C ARG A 340 -7.47 -10.32 19.84
N ASN A 341 -7.74 -9.86 18.61
CA ASN A 341 -8.02 -10.71 17.45
C ASN A 341 -6.77 -10.99 16.60
N GLY A 342 -5.56 -10.77 17.14
CA GLY A 342 -4.31 -11.18 16.52
C GLY A 342 -3.56 -10.08 15.75
N ALA A 343 -4.03 -8.82 15.77
CA ALA A 343 -3.24 -7.73 15.21
C ALA A 343 -1.99 -7.49 16.06
N THR A 344 -0.85 -7.26 15.40
CA THR A 344 0.42 -6.97 16.07
C THR A 344 0.35 -5.64 16.82
N ILE A 345 0.82 -5.61 18.07
CA ILE A 345 0.91 -4.37 18.85
C ILE A 345 2.03 -3.51 18.30
N ILE A 346 1.70 -2.28 17.91
CA ILE A 346 2.63 -1.31 17.32
C ILE A 346 2.85 -0.17 18.31
N ARG A 347 4.07 -0.04 18.82
CA ARG A 347 4.48 1.00 19.78
C ARG A 347 4.96 2.26 19.07
N ASP A 348 5.68 2.06 17.96
CA ASP A 348 6.34 3.14 17.22
C ASP A 348 6.56 2.80 15.74
N GLY A 349 7.31 3.65 15.03
CA GLY A 349 7.61 3.46 13.61
C GLY A 349 8.55 2.29 13.33
N ARG A 350 9.33 1.83 14.29
CA ARG A 350 10.21 0.66 14.16
C ARG A 350 9.37 -0.61 14.08
N ASP A 351 8.46 -0.78 15.03
CA ASP A 351 7.52 -1.91 15.02
C ASP A 351 6.69 -1.94 13.71
N ALA A 352 6.27 -0.76 13.23
CA ALA A 352 5.53 -0.65 11.98
C ALA A 352 6.37 -1.03 10.75
N LEU A 353 7.65 -0.70 10.74
CA LEU A 353 8.57 -1.09 9.67
C LEU A 353 8.86 -2.60 9.71
N GLU A 354 9.04 -3.16 10.90
CA GLU A 354 9.25 -4.59 11.10
C GLU A 354 8.01 -5.40 10.71
N LEU A 355 6.81 -4.92 11.02
CA LEU A 355 5.56 -5.53 10.56
C LEU A 355 5.50 -5.61 9.02
N LEU A 356 5.93 -4.54 8.33
CA LEU A 356 5.93 -4.49 6.86
C LEU A 356 7.03 -5.34 6.24
N ARG A 357 8.20 -5.34 6.86
CA ARG A 357 9.42 -6.04 6.39
C ARG A 357 9.98 -6.86 7.55
N PRO A 358 9.38 -8.03 7.82
CA PRO A 358 9.93 -8.92 8.83
C PRO A 358 11.40 -9.16 8.52
N VAL A 359 12.27 -8.83 9.46
CA VAL A 359 13.67 -9.20 9.37
C VAL A 359 13.67 -10.73 9.45
N SER A 360 13.84 -11.40 8.33
CA SER A 360 14.15 -12.83 8.34
C SER A 360 15.54 -12.98 8.97
N VAL A 361 15.54 -13.07 10.27
CA VAL A 361 16.74 -13.38 11.00
C VAL A 361 16.86 -14.88 10.97
N GLU A 362 17.53 -15.39 9.93
CA GLU A 362 18.23 -16.64 10.08
C GLU A 362 19.18 -16.44 11.28
N GLY A 363 18.76 -16.87 12.48
CA GLY A 363 19.56 -16.86 13.68
C GLY A 363 19.20 -15.86 14.78
N THR A 364 18.07 -15.12 14.76
CA THR A 364 17.59 -14.45 15.97
C THR A 364 16.51 -15.28 16.65
N GLU A 365 16.81 -15.60 17.89
CA GLU A 365 15.88 -16.20 18.82
C GLU A 365 14.64 -15.32 19.05
N PRO A 366 13.46 -15.92 19.33
CA PRO A 366 12.21 -15.18 19.51
C PRO A 366 12.34 -14.15 20.64
N LEU A 367 11.70 -13.00 20.47
CA LEU A 367 11.70 -11.81 21.33
C LEU A 367 11.17 -12.05 22.78
N PHE A 368 10.71 -13.24 23.11
CA PHE A 368 10.47 -13.78 24.45
C PHE A 368 11.68 -14.56 24.98
N GLY A 369 12.80 -14.09 24.75
CA GLY A 369 14.04 -14.12 25.46
C GLY A 369 14.63 -12.76 25.26
N MET A 370 14.46 -11.85 26.23
CA MET A 370 15.55 -10.92 26.47
C MET A 370 16.77 -11.82 26.44
N PRO A 371 17.84 -11.52 25.67
CA PRO A 371 19.09 -12.11 26.02
C PRO A 371 19.32 -11.64 27.47
N VAL A 372 18.99 -12.47 28.44
CA VAL A 372 19.88 -12.58 29.55
C VAL A 372 21.18 -12.72 28.80
N GLU A 373 22.16 -11.80 28.98
CA GLU A 373 23.56 -12.07 28.65
C GLU A 373 23.83 -13.43 29.26
N GLU A 374 23.47 -14.50 28.56
CA GLU A 374 24.00 -15.82 28.83
C GLU A 374 25.43 -15.68 28.36
N ASP A 375 26.33 -15.46 29.31
CA ASP A 375 27.73 -15.70 29.08
C ASP A 375 27.86 -16.92 28.18
N LEU A 376 28.52 -16.77 27.03
CA LEU A 376 28.77 -17.86 26.08
C LEU A 376 29.26 -19.14 26.75
N GLY A 377 29.79 -19.03 27.98
CA GLY A 377 30.16 -20.13 28.87
C GLY A 377 28.98 -20.88 29.50
N VAL A 378 27.82 -20.25 29.70
CA VAL A 378 26.65 -20.89 30.35
C VAL A 378 25.83 -21.74 29.38
N ALA A 379 25.79 -21.34 28.13
CA ALA A 379 25.08 -22.10 27.08
C ALA A 379 25.70 -23.50 26.83
N ALA A 380 26.99 -23.66 27.10
CA ALA A 380 27.75 -24.89 26.92
C ALA A 380 27.78 -25.83 28.15
N LEU A 381 27.08 -25.46 29.25
CA LEU A 381 27.08 -26.24 30.48
C LEU A 381 26.29 -27.54 30.33
N GLU A 382 26.85 -28.62 30.87
CA GLU A 382 26.18 -29.90 31.10
C GLU A 382 24.93 -29.72 31.99
N PRO A 383 23.86 -30.52 31.85
CA PRO A 383 22.63 -30.36 32.62
C PRO A 383 22.82 -30.24 34.13
N THR A 384 23.74 -31.00 34.72
CA THR A 384 24.06 -30.94 36.15
C THR A 384 24.74 -29.63 36.54
N GLN A 385 25.70 -29.18 35.73
CA GLN A 385 26.41 -27.89 35.94
C GLN A 385 25.44 -26.70 35.83
N ARG A 386 24.54 -26.74 34.85
CA ARG A 386 23.49 -25.72 34.65
C ARG A 386 22.58 -25.62 35.87
N ARG A 387 22.08 -26.73 36.40
CA ARG A 387 21.24 -26.75 37.62
C ARG A 387 21.95 -26.16 38.83
N VAL A 388 23.23 -26.48 39.02
CA VAL A 388 24.06 -25.91 40.12
C VAL A 388 24.28 -24.41 39.90
N TRP A 389 24.58 -23.98 38.68
CA TRP A 389 24.75 -22.56 38.32
C TRP A 389 23.47 -21.76 38.53
N GLU A 390 22.33 -22.29 38.13
CA GLU A 390 20.99 -21.65 38.31
C GLU A 390 20.61 -21.52 39.80
N ALA A 391 21.00 -22.50 40.63
CA ALA A 391 20.77 -22.47 42.08
C ALA A 391 21.63 -21.43 42.82
N LEU A 392 22.66 -20.88 42.18
CA LEU A 392 23.54 -19.90 42.79
C LEU A 392 23.02 -18.45 42.65
N PRO A 393 22.97 -17.66 43.70
CA PRO A 393 22.61 -16.25 43.65
C PRO A 393 23.72 -15.39 43.04
N ARG A 394 23.36 -14.22 42.54
CA ARG A 394 24.32 -13.25 41.97
C ARG A 394 25.10 -12.46 43.05
N SER A 395 24.57 -12.32 44.26
CA SER A 395 25.08 -11.37 45.23
C SER A 395 25.39 -11.92 46.63
N ALA A 396 24.91 -13.09 47.00
CA ALA A 396 25.14 -13.66 48.35
C ALA A 396 25.66 -15.10 48.26
N PRO A 397 26.82 -15.42 48.81
CA PRO A 397 27.36 -16.79 48.72
C PRO A 397 26.48 -17.80 49.50
N LEU A 398 26.23 -18.96 48.90
CA LEU A 398 25.51 -20.10 49.50
C LEU A 398 26.46 -21.21 49.90
N SER A 399 26.13 -21.92 51.00
CA SER A 399 26.82 -23.14 51.40
C SER A 399 26.52 -24.27 50.44
N VAL A 400 27.42 -25.26 50.34
CA VAL A 400 27.20 -26.43 49.48
C VAL A 400 25.90 -27.13 49.84
N ASP A 401 25.55 -27.25 51.12
CA ASP A 401 24.29 -27.88 51.55
C ASP A 401 23.05 -27.14 51.06
N SER A 402 23.10 -25.80 51.08
CA SER A 402 22.02 -24.98 50.57
C SER A 402 21.86 -25.14 49.03
N ILE A 403 23.00 -25.27 48.32
CA ILE A 403 23.01 -25.49 46.89
C ILE A 403 22.46 -26.89 46.53
N CYS A 404 22.81 -27.93 47.34
CA CYS A 404 22.25 -29.28 47.19
C CYS A 404 20.71 -29.26 47.26
N VAL A 405 20.16 -28.54 48.22
CA VAL A 405 18.71 -28.41 48.38
C VAL A 405 18.10 -27.63 47.22
N ALA A 406 18.69 -26.52 46.83
CA ALA A 406 18.17 -25.68 45.75
C ALA A 406 18.27 -26.33 44.36
N ALA A 407 19.35 -27.02 44.07
CA ALA A 407 19.57 -27.73 42.81
C ALA A 407 18.91 -29.11 42.77
N GLY A 408 18.50 -29.69 43.91
CA GLY A 408 17.97 -31.03 44.02
C GLY A 408 18.97 -32.12 43.58
N LEU A 409 20.25 -31.98 43.96
CA LEU A 409 21.34 -32.82 43.58
C LEU A 409 22.11 -33.35 44.80
N ALA A 410 22.77 -34.50 44.66
CA ALA A 410 23.63 -35.05 45.71
C ALA A 410 24.90 -34.16 45.92
N ARG A 411 25.42 -34.19 47.14
CA ARG A 411 26.60 -33.39 47.54
C ARG A 411 27.81 -33.58 46.64
N GLU A 412 28.05 -34.81 46.20
CA GLU A 412 29.16 -35.13 45.31
C GLU A 412 28.99 -34.50 43.91
N GLU A 413 27.77 -34.54 43.36
CA GLU A 413 27.43 -33.95 42.08
C GLU A 413 27.58 -32.42 42.12
N VAL A 414 27.06 -31.78 43.18
CA VAL A 414 27.18 -30.33 43.40
C VAL A 414 28.64 -29.91 43.56
N THR A 415 29.43 -30.66 44.34
CA THR A 415 30.85 -30.35 44.55
C THR A 415 31.65 -30.43 43.26
N ARG A 416 31.40 -31.47 42.43
CA ARG A 416 32.06 -31.65 41.14
C ARG A 416 31.68 -30.52 40.19
N ALA A 417 30.39 -30.22 40.08
CA ALA A 417 29.91 -29.15 39.21
C ALA A 417 30.45 -27.75 39.63
N LEU A 418 30.56 -27.46 40.95
CA LEU A 418 31.15 -26.23 41.44
C LEU A 418 32.64 -26.09 41.10
N MET A 419 33.38 -27.19 41.13
CA MET A 419 34.79 -27.20 40.71
C MET A 419 34.93 -26.92 39.24
N ASP A 420 34.13 -27.58 38.38
CA ASP A 420 34.13 -27.38 36.94
C ASP A 420 33.73 -25.94 36.57
N LEU A 421 32.67 -25.41 37.18
CA LEU A 421 32.20 -24.06 36.99
C LEU A 421 33.22 -23.02 37.49
N SER A 422 34.01 -23.34 38.55
CA SER A 422 35.07 -22.47 39.06
C SER A 422 36.25 -22.43 38.09
N VAL A 423 36.61 -23.55 37.47
CA VAL A 423 37.65 -23.61 36.43
C VAL A 423 37.21 -22.82 35.19
N ALA A 424 35.92 -22.87 34.84
CA ALA A 424 35.34 -22.08 33.78
C ALA A 424 35.18 -20.58 34.12
N GLY A 425 35.48 -20.15 35.33
CA GLY A 425 35.36 -18.75 35.76
C GLY A 425 33.91 -18.26 35.97
N LEU A 426 32.96 -19.18 36.02
CA LEU A 426 31.53 -18.86 36.12
C LEU A 426 31.01 -18.74 37.55
N VAL A 427 31.78 -19.26 38.54
CA VAL A 427 31.47 -19.19 39.96
C VAL A 427 32.72 -18.86 40.78
N VAL A 428 32.51 -18.22 41.90
CA VAL A 428 33.58 -17.88 42.86
C VAL A 428 33.27 -18.50 44.21
N GLY A 429 34.22 -19.28 44.72
CA GLY A 429 34.22 -19.83 46.07
C GLY A 429 34.84 -18.86 47.09
N SER A 430 34.24 -18.73 48.26
CA SER A 430 34.76 -17.95 49.42
C SER A 430 34.60 -18.75 50.69
N THR A 431 35.18 -18.24 51.81
CA THR A 431 34.96 -18.85 53.13
C THR A 431 33.50 -18.84 53.59
N ARG A 432 32.65 -18.08 52.93
CA ARG A 432 31.19 -17.98 53.21
C ARG A 432 30.34 -18.87 52.31
N GLY A 433 30.93 -19.49 51.28
CA GLY A 433 30.22 -20.32 50.30
C GLY A 433 30.51 -19.89 48.86
N TRP A 434 29.62 -20.28 47.93
CA TRP A 434 29.74 -20.11 46.49
C TRP A 434 28.72 -19.13 45.94
N ALA A 435 29.11 -18.32 44.97
CA ALA A 435 28.26 -17.36 44.26
C ALA A 435 28.64 -17.33 42.77
N ARG A 436 27.76 -16.82 41.91
CA ARG A 436 28.08 -16.56 40.50
C ARG A 436 29.22 -15.53 40.42
N ALA A 437 30.13 -15.69 39.49
CA ALA A 437 31.15 -14.68 39.23
C ALA A 437 30.46 -13.40 38.71
N SER A 438 30.76 -12.23 39.28
CA SER A 438 30.32 -10.95 38.76
C SER A 438 31.05 -10.72 37.43
N GLY A 439 30.35 -10.58 36.31
CA GLY A 439 30.93 -10.37 34.99
C GLY A 439 31.85 -9.15 34.96
N GLY A 440 33.13 -9.38 35.17
CA GLY A 440 34.22 -8.46 34.93
C GLY A 440 35.21 -9.21 34.04
N ARG A 441 35.37 -8.76 32.80
CA ARG A 441 36.50 -9.15 31.95
C ARG A 441 37.80 -8.84 32.67
N PRO A 442 38.84 -9.71 32.57
CA PRO A 442 40.20 -9.32 32.91
C PRO A 442 40.72 -8.18 32.05
#